data_2c9e75304b7936e09c8e422cb3a99494
#
_entry.id   2c9e75304b7936e09c8e422cb3a99494
#
_cell.length_a   1.000
_cell.length_b   1.000
_cell.length_c   1.000
_cell.angle_alpha   90.00
_cell.angle_beta   90.00
_cell.angle_gamma   90.00
#
_symmetry.space_group_name_H-M   'P 1'
#
loop_
_entity.id
_entity.type
_entity.pdbx_description
1 polymer ?
#
loop_
_entity_poly.entity_id
_entity_poly.type
_entity_poly.pdbx_seq_one_letter_code
_entity_poly.pdbx_strand_id
1 'polypeptide(L)'
;MLIAHGRAKTNPNKSKRRKPWIRWERDHSLSLVHLDWHTRDCDGKKICVVLDDSSRRILAGGEFDAETTENSIKLLQEALEKYGWLTPIREVMTDHGTQFYANKRDKNDNAESEFENFLKMNKINHILSPVKRPQVNGKIEKWNDTYERNRFRFDNFDNFMNWYNTVRFHESLDTKWYLQTPDIAFWARLPEERKLGMFLNRMETELNVEK
;
A
#
# COMPACT_ATOMS: atom_id res chain seq x y z
N MET A 1 24.59 -16.11 21.52
CA MET A 1 25.96 -15.78 21.97
C MET A 1 26.01 -15.19 23.37
N LEU A 2 25.37 -14.06 23.73
CA LEU A 2 25.46 -13.44 25.06
C LEU A 2 24.96 -14.33 26.24
N ILE A 3 23.93 -15.16 26.00
CA ILE A 3 23.38 -16.09 27.00
C ILE A 3 24.35 -17.23 27.30
N ALA A 4 25.04 -17.77 26.30
CA ALA A 4 25.99 -18.83 26.44
C ALA A 4 27.23 -18.42 27.27
N HIS A 5 27.53 -17.13 27.34
CA HIS A 5 28.64 -16.57 28.13
C HIS A 5 28.20 -15.95 29.46
N GLY A 6 26.97 -16.22 29.92
CA GLY A 6 26.43 -15.70 31.18
C GLY A 6 26.23 -14.18 31.25
N ARG A 7 26.42 -13.47 30.13
CA ARG A 7 26.29 -12.01 30.03
C ARG A 7 24.84 -11.51 29.83
N ALA A 8 23.91 -12.44 29.57
CA ALA A 8 22.49 -12.16 29.52
C ALA A 8 21.69 -13.34 30.09
N LYS A 9 20.63 -13.06 30.82
CA LYS A 9 19.66 -14.05 31.30
C LYS A 9 18.43 -14.05 30.44
N THR A 10 17.90 -15.23 30.10
CA THR A 10 16.59 -15.36 29.48
C THR A 10 15.51 -14.80 30.41
N ASN A 11 14.70 -13.91 29.92
CA ASN A 11 13.52 -13.45 30.65
C ASN A 11 12.32 -14.34 30.25
N PRO A 12 11.90 -15.29 31.11
CA PRO A 12 10.83 -16.24 30.78
C PRO A 12 9.47 -15.54 30.52
N ASN A 13 9.30 -14.32 31.06
CA ASN A 13 8.07 -13.55 30.83
C ASN A 13 8.05 -12.87 29.45
N LYS A 14 9.21 -12.61 28.84
CA LYS A 14 9.29 -12.10 27.46
C LYS A 14 8.94 -13.16 26.41
N SER A 15 9.32 -14.43 26.64
CA SER A 15 9.02 -15.51 25.70
C SER A 15 7.54 -15.90 25.70
N LYS A 16 6.87 -15.84 26.85
CA LYS A 16 5.44 -16.18 26.98
C LYS A 16 4.47 -15.15 26.40
N ARG A 17 4.91 -13.92 26.14
CA ARG A 17 4.07 -12.83 25.65
C ARG A 17 4.03 -12.67 24.13
N ARG A 18 4.89 -13.34 23.39
CA ARG A 18 4.88 -13.29 21.93
C ARG A 18 3.81 -14.23 21.39
N LYS A 19 2.62 -13.67 21.10
CA LYS A 19 1.68 -14.36 20.22
C LYS A 19 2.38 -14.63 18.88
N PRO A 20 2.07 -15.76 18.22
CA PRO A 20 2.60 -16.01 16.89
C PRO A 20 2.33 -14.78 15.99
N TRP A 21 3.34 -14.37 15.22
CA TRP A 21 3.19 -13.31 14.25
C TRP A 21 2.22 -13.77 13.18
N ILE A 22 1.05 -13.13 13.09
CA ILE A 22 0.11 -13.36 11.99
C ILE A 22 0.41 -12.29 10.95
N ARG A 23 0.83 -12.73 9.76
CA ARG A 23 1.05 -11.85 8.63
C ARG A 23 -0.30 -11.54 7.99
N TRP A 24 -0.77 -10.32 8.19
CA TRP A 24 -1.97 -9.79 7.54
C TRP A 24 -1.55 -9.24 6.17
N GLU A 25 -1.75 -10.02 5.13
CA GLU A 25 -1.38 -9.66 3.77
C GLU A 25 -2.32 -10.35 2.79
N ARG A 26 -2.74 -9.63 1.77
CA ARG A 26 -3.48 -10.23 0.65
C ARG A 26 -2.53 -11.00 -0.24
N ASP A 27 -3.00 -12.12 -0.79
CA ASP A 27 -2.19 -12.97 -1.66
C ASP A 27 -1.89 -12.30 -3.00
N HIS A 28 -2.85 -11.54 -3.52
CA HIS A 28 -2.76 -10.93 -4.84
C HIS A 28 -2.67 -9.42 -4.81
N SER A 29 -1.83 -8.88 -5.70
CA SER A 29 -1.74 -7.44 -5.97
C SER A 29 -3.08 -6.89 -6.41
N LEU A 30 -3.38 -5.63 -6.06
CA LEU A 30 -4.62 -4.90 -6.30
C LEU A 30 -5.86 -5.43 -5.54
N SER A 31 -5.74 -6.49 -4.73
CA SER A 31 -6.87 -6.95 -3.91
C SER A 31 -7.24 -5.97 -2.82
N LEU A 32 -6.25 -5.38 -2.16
CA LEU A 32 -6.39 -4.36 -1.12
C LEU A 32 -5.31 -3.31 -1.32
N VAL A 33 -5.68 -2.05 -1.23
CA VAL A 33 -4.74 -0.94 -1.18
C VAL A 33 -4.92 -0.15 0.13
N HIS A 34 -3.82 0.38 0.66
CA HIS A 34 -3.83 1.31 1.78
C HIS A 34 -3.76 2.73 1.24
N LEU A 35 -4.59 3.62 1.77
CA LEU A 35 -4.55 5.03 1.50
C LEU A 35 -4.41 5.77 2.83
N ASP A 36 -3.36 6.54 2.98
CA ASP A 36 -3.02 7.22 4.22
C ASP A 36 -2.31 8.54 3.97
N TRP A 37 -2.52 9.48 4.90
CA TRP A 37 -1.86 10.77 4.92
C TRP A 37 -0.75 10.79 5.95
N HIS A 38 0.36 11.38 5.58
CA HIS A 38 1.51 11.62 6.46
C HIS A 38 1.94 13.07 6.37
N THR A 39 2.33 13.65 7.50
CA THR A 39 2.90 15.00 7.55
C THR A 39 4.41 14.89 7.59
N ARG A 40 5.08 15.45 6.60
CA ARG A 40 6.53 15.46 6.50
C ARG A 40 7.16 16.27 7.64
N ASP A 41 8.13 15.67 8.32
CA ASP A 41 8.70 16.24 9.54
C ASP A 41 9.47 17.57 9.29
N CYS A 42 10.14 17.71 8.14
CA CYS A 42 11.06 18.83 7.92
C CYS A 42 10.39 20.14 7.47
N ASP A 43 9.25 20.08 6.77
CA ASP A 43 8.59 21.25 6.17
C ASP A 43 7.06 21.27 6.34
N GLY A 44 6.50 20.22 6.95
CA GLY A 44 5.07 20.13 7.21
C GLY A 44 4.21 19.83 5.99
N LYS A 45 4.79 19.53 4.81
CA LYS A 45 4.05 19.09 3.64
C LYS A 45 3.26 17.82 3.92
N LYS A 46 2.13 17.71 3.28
CA LYS A 46 1.23 16.54 3.39
C LYS A 46 1.51 15.57 2.27
N ILE A 47 1.77 14.34 2.62
CA ILE A 47 2.02 13.26 1.67
C ILE A 47 0.86 12.30 1.71
N CYS A 48 0.35 11.91 0.56
CA CYS A 48 -0.64 10.84 0.44
C CYS A 48 -0.18 9.82 -0.59
N VAL A 49 -0.40 8.54 -0.28
CA VAL A 49 -0.04 7.45 -1.18
C VAL A 49 -1.11 6.36 -1.20
N VAL A 50 -1.21 5.70 -2.35
CA VAL A 50 -1.95 4.47 -2.55
C VAL A 50 -0.94 3.31 -2.60
N LEU A 51 -0.86 2.56 -1.50
CA LEU A 51 0.08 1.45 -1.32
C LEU A 51 -0.62 0.10 -1.53
N ASP A 52 -0.13 -0.73 -2.43
CA ASP A 52 -0.61 -2.09 -2.59
C ASP A 52 -0.25 -2.98 -1.39
N ASP A 53 -1.24 -3.63 -0.81
CA ASP A 53 -1.09 -4.45 0.40
C ASP A 53 -0.17 -5.65 0.19
N SER A 54 -0.27 -6.31 -0.94
CA SER A 54 0.48 -7.52 -1.26
C SER A 54 1.95 -7.20 -1.58
N SER A 55 2.20 -6.33 -2.53
CA SER A 55 3.53 -6.06 -3.09
C SER A 55 4.27 -4.90 -2.43
N ARG A 56 3.63 -4.09 -1.61
CA ARG A 56 4.17 -2.82 -1.08
C ARG A 56 4.45 -1.76 -2.15
N ARG A 57 4.00 -1.98 -3.38
CA ARG A 57 4.17 -1.02 -4.47
C ARG A 57 3.33 0.22 -4.22
N ILE A 58 3.91 1.40 -4.44
CA ILE A 58 3.15 2.64 -4.52
C ILE A 58 2.55 2.72 -5.92
N LEU A 59 1.22 2.72 -5.99
CA LEU A 59 0.45 2.79 -7.23
C LEU A 59 0.30 4.24 -7.70
N ALA A 60 -0.01 5.13 -6.77
CA ALA A 60 -0.08 6.58 -6.95
C ALA A 60 0.33 7.28 -5.66
N GLY A 61 0.74 8.54 -5.75
CA GLY A 61 1.08 9.34 -4.58
C GLY A 61 1.55 10.73 -4.94
N GLY A 62 1.61 11.60 -3.95
CA GLY A 62 2.03 12.98 -4.14
C GLY A 62 2.28 13.73 -2.86
N GLU A 63 2.91 14.90 -3.01
CA GLU A 63 3.16 15.90 -1.97
C GLU A 63 2.19 17.07 -2.15
N PHE A 64 1.47 17.44 -1.10
CA PHE A 64 0.39 18.43 -1.12
C PHE A 64 0.56 19.45 0.00
N ASP A 65 -0.15 20.56 -0.10
CA ASP A 65 -0.17 21.58 0.95
C ASP A 65 -1.22 21.28 2.04
N ALA A 66 -2.26 20.48 1.70
CA ALA A 66 -3.34 20.12 2.62
C ALA A 66 -3.85 18.69 2.38
N GLU A 67 -4.31 18.06 3.47
CA GLU A 67 -5.02 16.78 3.47
C GLU A 67 -6.48 17.03 3.08
N THR A 68 -6.84 16.68 1.84
CA THR A 68 -8.21 16.89 1.34
C THR A 68 -8.81 15.61 0.79
N THR A 69 -10.14 15.56 0.78
CA THR A 69 -10.91 14.46 0.17
C THR A 69 -10.65 14.39 -1.33
N GLU A 70 -10.61 15.54 -2.00
CA GLU A 70 -10.37 15.65 -3.44
C GLU A 70 -9.01 15.07 -3.85
N ASN A 71 -7.94 15.40 -3.09
CA ASN A 71 -6.61 14.85 -3.35
C ASN A 71 -6.57 13.34 -3.12
N SER A 72 -7.29 12.83 -2.11
CA SER A 72 -7.42 11.39 -1.86
C SER A 72 -8.13 10.67 -3.01
N ILE A 73 -9.24 11.22 -3.50
CA ILE A 73 -9.99 10.71 -4.64
C ILE A 73 -9.13 10.73 -5.90
N LYS A 74 -8.44 11.86 -6.17
CA LYS A 74 -7.56 12.00 -7.32
C LYS A 74 -6.50 10.91 -7.38
N LEU A 75 -5.79 10.66 -6.28
CA LEU A 75 -4.75 9.62 -6.23
C LEU A 75 -5.32 8.21 -6.43
N LEU A 76 -6.49 7.92 -5.84
CA LEU A 76 -7.12 6.63 -6.03
C LEU A 76 -7.60 6.46 -7.48
N GLN A 77 -8.12 7.53 -8.09
CA GLN A 77 -8.50 7.54 -9.50
C GLN A 77 -7.29 7.30 -10.41
N GLU A 78 -6.16 7.96 -10.18
CA GLU A 78 -4.90 7.72 -10.91
C GLU A 78 -4.46 6.24 -10.81
N ALA A 79 -4.58 5.63 -9.62
CA ALA A 79 -4.28 4.22 -9.44
C ALA A 79 -5.25 3.31 -10.23
N LEU A 80 -6.56 3.64 -10.23
CA LEU A 80 -7.57 2.90 -11.00
C LEU A 80 -7.34 2.99 -12.51
N GLU A 81 -7.07 4.18 -13.03
CA GLU A 81 -6.80 4.40 -14.45
C GLU A 81 -5.53 3.65 -14.90
N LYS A 82 -4.48 3.69 -14.09
CA LYS A 82 -3.20 3.09 -14.44
C LYS A 82 -3.17 1.57 -14.32
N TYR A 83 -3.88 1.00 -13.35
CA TYR A 83 -3.79 -0.43 -13.04
C TYR A 83 -5.11 -1.19 -13.11
N GLY A 84 -6.26 -0.52 -13.19
CA GLY A 84 -7.59 -1.15 -13.17
C GLY A 84 -7.86 -2.10 -14.35
N TRP A 85 -7.15 -1.92 -15.45
CA TRP A 85 -7.21 -2.84 -16.60
C TRP A 85 -6.56 -4.20 -16.33
N LEU A 86 -5.60 -4.26 -15.38
CA LEU A 86 -4.97 -5.52 -14.97
C LEU A 86 -5.96 -6.37 -14.16
N THR A 87 -6.48 -5.79 -13.09
CA THR A 87 -7.51 -6.37 -12.24
C THR A 87 -8.14 -5.26 -11.40
N PRO A 88 -9.45 -5.31 -11.09
CA PRO A 88 -10.08 -4.30 -10.26
C PRO A 88 -9.46 -4.22 -8.86
N ILE A 89 -9.25 -3.01 -8.34
CA ILE A 89 -9.00 -2.79 -6.91
C ILE A 89 -10.31 -3.11 -6.19
N ARG A 90 -10.28 -4.07 -5.27
CA ARG A 90 -11.47 -4.56 -4.57
C ARG A 90 -11.73 -3.86 -3.25
N GLU A 91 -10.66 -3.53 -2.53
CA GLU A 91 -10.72 -3.02 -1.17
C GLU A 91 -9.76 -1.84 -1.01
N VAL A 92 -10.21 -0.83 -0.29
CA VAL A 92 -9.38 0.31 0.15
C VAL A 92 -9.42 0.37 1.66
N MET A 93 -8.27 0.40 2.30
CA MET A 93 -8.13 0.58 3.73
C MET A 93 -7.62 1.99 4.03
N THR A 94 -8.32 2.69 4.91
CA THR A 94 -7.93 4.01 5.42
C THR A 94 -7.98 4.03 6.94
N ASP A 95 -7.45 5.08 7.53
CA ASP A 95 -7.76 5.43 8.91
C ASP A 95 -9.16 6.09 9.04
N HIS A 96 -9.46 6.61 10.22
CA HIS A 96 -10.71 7.32 10.52
C HIS A 96 -10.62 8.84 10.27
N GLY A 97 -9.69 9.27 9.42
CA GLY A 97 -9.54 10.68 9.06
C GLY A 97 -10.79 11.26 8.39
N THR A 98 -11.09 12.52 8.65
CA THR A 98 -12.30 13.19 8.12
C THR A 98 -12.30 13.29 6.59
N GLN A 99 -11.13 13.21 5.95
CA GLN A 99 -10.98 13.18 4.50
C GLN A 99 -11.47 11.87 3.87
N PHE A 100 -11.59 10.79 4.65
CA PHE A 100 -12.00 9.47 4.17
C PHE A 100 -13.36 9.04 4.69
N TYR A 101 -13.75 9.54 5.86
CA TYR A 101 -14.89 9.02 6.59
C TYR A 101 -15.72 10.15 7.20
N ALA A 102 -17.05 10.10 6.99
CA ALA A 102 -17.95 11.02 7.62
C ALA A 102 -18.23 10.60 9.08
N ASN A 103 -17.81 11.44 10.03
CA ASN A 103 -18.06 11.21 11.46
C ASN A 103 -19.55 11.31 11.85
N LYS A 104 -20.36 12.01 11.06
CA LYS A 104 -21.80 12.15 11.27
C LYS A 104 -22.53 11.27 10.25
N ARG A 105 -23.18 10.23 10.76
CA ARG A 105 -24.08 9.38 9.99
C ARG A 105 -25.52 9.72 10.31
N ASP A 106 -26.40 9.60 9.32
CA ASP A 106 -27.84 9.73 9.55
C ASP A 106 -28.38 8.52 10.33
N LYS A 107 -29.69 8.55 10.65
CA LYS A 107 -30.34 7.45 11.39
C LYS A 107 -30.37 6.11 10.63
N ASN A 108 -30.07 6.13 9.34
CA ASN A 108 -30.03 4.98 8.44
C ASN A 108 -28.57 4.55 8.11
N ASP A 109 -27.59 5.03 8.89
CA ASP A 109 -26.13 4.79 8.70
C ASP A 109 -25.58 5.30 7.34
N ASN A 110 -26.30 6.22 6.70
CA ASN A 110 -25.81 6.87 5.49
C ASN A 110 -24.91 8.04 5.87
N ALA A 111 -23.70 8.05 5.32
CA ALA A 111 -22.77 9.16 5.41
C ALA A 111 -22.66 9.83 4.04
N GLU A 112 -22.75 11.15 4.02
CA GLU A 112 -22.48 11.95 2.83
C GLU A 112 -20.97 12.28 2.75
N SER A 113 -20.12 11.25 2.71
CA SER A 113 -18.70 11.43 2.41
C SER A 113 -18.49 11.28 0.90
N GLU A 114 -17.92 12.30 0.26
CA GLU A 114 -17.57 12.24 -1.17
C GLU A 114 -16.64 11.07 -1.47
N PHE A 115 -15.70 10.77 -0.56
CA PHE A 115 -14.81 9.63 -0.69
C PHE A 115 -15.57 8.29 -0.65
N GLU A 116 -16.46 8.09 0.31
CA GLU A 116 -17.28 6.87 0.40
C GLU A 116 -18.21 6.71 -0.81
N ASN A 117 -18.76 7.82 -1.33
CA ASN A 117 -19.57 7.82 -2.56
C ASN A 117 -18.72 7.44 -3.78
N PHE A 118 -17.50 7.97 -3.90
CA PHE A 118 -16.56 7.59 -4.95
C PHE A 118 -16.25 6.08 -4.91
N LEU A 119 -15.99 5.52 -3.73
CA LEU A 119 -15.74 4.08 -3.57
C LEU A 119 -16.96 3.25 -3.99
N LYS A 120 -18.17 3.65 -3.58
CA LYS A 120 -19.41 2.95 -3.96
C LYS A 120 -19.62 2.95 -5.48
N MET A 121 -19.42 4.10 -6.15
CA MET A 121 -19.53 4.20 -7.61
C MET A 121 -18.54 3.28 -8.33
N ASN A 122 -17.34 3.10 -7.79
CA ASN A 122 -16.31 2.23 -8.34
C ASN A 122 -16.40 0.78 -7.85
N LYS A 123 -17.43 0.43 -7.04
CA LYS A 123 -17.64 -0.91 -6.45
C LYS A 123 -16.45 -1.37 -5.59
N ILE A 124 -15.82 -0.46 -4.87
CA ILE A 124 -14.69 -0.71 -3.99
C ILE A 124 -15.21 -0.78 -2.55
N ASN A 125 -14.83 -1.82 -1.83
CA ASN A 125 -15.17 -1.97 -0.43
C ASN A 125 -14.25 -1.10 0.45
N HIS A 126 -14.84 -0.27 1.30
CA HIS A 126 -14.11 0.56 2.26
C HIS A 126 -13.86 -0.21 3.56
N ILE A 127 -12.61 -0.32 3.97
CA ILE A 127 -12.20 -0.93 5.23
C ILE A 127 -11.57 0.14 6.10
N LEU A 128 -12.21 0.44 7.23
CA LEU A 128 -11.60 1.30 8.24
C LEU A 128 -10.62 0.50 9.08
N SER A 129 -9.43 1.03 9.27
CA SER A 129 -8.40 0.36 10.07
C SER A 129 -8.89 0.20 11.52
N PRO A 130 -8.80 -1.00 12.11
CA PRO A 130 -9.29 -1.23 13.45
C PRO A 130 -8.54 -0.38 14.47
N VAL A 131 -9.26 0.37 15.29
CA VAL A 131 -8.70 1.11 16.43
C VAL A 131 -7.95 0.14 17.36
N LYS A 132 -6.71 0.48 17.73
CA LYS A 132 -5.83 -0.32 18.61
C LYS A 132 -5.24 -1.61 17.99
N ARG A 133 -5.16 -1.72 16.67
CA ARG A 133 -4.41 -2.80 16.00
C ARG A 133 -3.29 -2.24 15.11
N PRO A 134 -2.16 -1.80 15.67
CA PRO A 134 -1.06 -1.17 14.92
C PRO A 134 -0.46 -2.10 13.84
N GLN A 135 -0.67 -3.40 13.94
CA GLN A 135 -0.16 -4.38 12.97
C GLN A 135 -0.75 -4.22 11.56
N VAL A 136 -1.96 -3.66 11.45
CA VAL A 136 -2.66 -3.48 10.18
C VAL A 136 -2.08 -2.30 9.39
N ASN A 137 -1.72 -1.21 10.08
CA ASN A 137 -1.13 0.00 9.49
C ASN A 137 0.41 -0.06 9.36
N GLY A 138 1.05 -1.08 9.96
CA GLY A 138 2.52 -1.18 9.98
C GLY A 138 3.20 -1.19 8.62
N LYS A 139 2.47 -1.48 7.53
CA LYS A 139 3.00 -1.44 6.17
C LYS A 139 3.17 0.00 5.68
N ILE A 140 2.13 0.81 5.86
CA ILE A 140 2.16 2.20 5.43
C ILE A 140 3.00 3.05 6.37
N GLU A 141 2.99 2.77 7.69
CA GLU A 141 3.91 3.38 8.66
C GLU A 141 5.38 3.12 8.29
N LYS A 142 5.70 1.89 7.82
CA LYS A 142 7.05 1.55 7.37
C LYS A 142 7.42 2.27 6.07
N TRP A 143 6.46 2.53 5.20
CA TRP A 143 6.66 3.36 4.02
C TRP A 143 6.94 4.81 4.43
N ASN A 144 6.14 5.39 5.34
CA ASN A 144 6.34 6.75 5.89
C ASN A 144 7.75 6.92 6.47
N ASP A 145 8.22 5.97 7.30
CA ASP A 145 9.60 5.93 7.83
C ASP A 145 10.66 5.89 6.70
N THR A 146 10.38 5.13 5.63
CA THR A 146 11.28 5.08 4.47
C THR A 146 11.30 6.39 3.70
N TYR A 147 10.14 7.04 3.55
CA TYR A 147 9.99 8.34 2.93
C TYR A 147 10.79 9.41 3.68
N GLU A 148 10.58 9.56 4.99
CA GLU A 148 11.28 10.55 5.81
C GLU A 148 12.82 10.41 5.71
N ARG A 149 13.32 9.18 5.73
CA ARG A 149 14.76 8.90 5.70
C ARG A 149 15.42 9.09 4.34
N ASN A 150 14.69 9.07 3.24
CA ASN A 150 15.29 9.00 1.91
C ASN A 150 14.82 10.06 0.94
N ARG A 151 13.66 10.70 1.15
CA ARG A 151 13.06 11.64 0.19
C ARG A 151 14.00 12.78 -0.22
N PHE A 152 14.78 13.28 0.72
CA PHE A 152 15.74 14.37 0.50
C PHE A 152 16.86 14.04 -0.52
N ARG A 153 17.01 12.76 -0.88
CA ARG A 153 18.02 12.29 -1.84
C ARG A 153 17.56 12.40 -3.28
N PHE A 154 16.33 12.83 -3.50
CA PHE A 154 15.70 12.87 -4.82
C PHE A 154 15.13 14.26 -5.10
N ASP A 155 15.24 14.71 -6.35
CA ASP A 155 14.82 16.06 -6.78
C ASP A 155 13.30 16.24 -6.65
N ASN A 156 12.52 15.19 -6.91
CA ASN A 156 11.07 15.21 -6.85
C ASN A 156 10.49 13.90 -6.30
N PHE A 157 9.18 13.90 -6.02
CA PHE A 157 8.47 12.74 -5.49
C PHE A 157 8.47 11.56 -6.46
N ASP A 158 8.34 11.80 -7.77
CA ASP A 158 8.28 10.73 -8.77
C ASP A 158 9.60 9.95 -8.86
N ASN A 159 10.74 10.63 -8.77
CA ASN A 159 12.05 9.99 -8.72
C ASN A 159 12.21 9.13 -7.46
N PHE A 160 11.74 9.62 -6.32
CA PHE A 160 11.71 8.83 -5.09
C PHE A 160 10.78 7.62 -5.21
N MET A 161 9.56 7.79 -5.75
CA MET A 161 8.59 6.73 -5.95
C MET A 161 9.14 5.64 -6.89
N ASN A 162 9.78 6.07 -8.00
CA ASN A 162 10.42 5.14 -8.92
C ASN A 162 11.53 4.33 -8.23
N TRP A 163 12.43 5.00 -7.50
CA TRP A 163 13.46 4.31 -6.73
C TRP A 163 12.87 3.33 -5.72
N TYR A 164 11.85 3.74 -4.97
CA TYR A 164 11.19 2.90 -3.99
C TYR A 164 10.59 1.64 -4.63
N ASN A 165 9.92 1.79 -5.76
CA ASN A 165 9.24 0.70 -6.43
C ASN A 165 10.20 -0.25 -7.17
N THR A 166 11.24 0.27 -7.84
CA THR A 166 12.01 -0.50 -8.82
C THR A 166 13.43 -0.83 -8.39
N VAL A 167 14.00 -0.08 -7.45
CA VAL A 167 15.41 -0.22 -7.04
C VAL A 167 15.56 -0.74 -5.62
N ARG A 168 14.73 -0.23 -4.70
CA ARG A 168 14.82 -0.59 -3.29
C ARG A 168 14.32 -2.00 -3.05
N PHE A 169 15.18 -2.88 -2.55
CA PHE A 169 14.76 -4.18 -2.01
C PHE A 169 13.94 -4.01 -0.74
N HIS A 170 12.97 -4.90 -0.57
CA HIS A 170 12.06 -4.83 0.58
C HIS A 170 12.08 -6.15 1.35
N GLU A 171 12.73 -6.14 2.52
CA GLU A 171 12.99 -7.32 3.35
C GLU A 171 11.75 -8.20 3.61
N SER A 172 10.56 -7.59 3.77
CA SER A 172 9.32 -8.36 3.96
C SER A 172 8.80 -9.06 2.69
N LEU A 173 9.34 -8.73 1.53
CA LEU A 173 9.00 -9.35 0.24
C LEU A 173 10.02 -10.42 -0.17
N ASP A 174 11.20 -10.44 0.47
CA ASP A 174 12.26 -11.33 0.12
C ASP A 174 11.84 -12.80 0.29
N THR A 175 12.27 -13.60 -0.65
CA THR A 175 12.11 -15.06 -0.58
C THR A 175 13.39 -15.70 -0.03
N LYS A 176 13.32 -17.00 0.23
CA LYS A 176 14.51 -17.76 0.63
C LYS A 176 15.66 -17.67 -0.40
N TRP A 177 15.33 -17.38 -1.66
CA TRP A 177 16.25 -17.52 -2.77
C TRP A 177 16.68 -16.19 -3.41
N TYR A 178 15.88 -15.14 -3.28
CA TYR A 178 16.16 -13.85 -3.91
C TYR A 178 15.49 -12.67 -3.22
N LEU A 179 16.13 -11.52 -3.35
CA LEU A 179 15.61 -10.24 -2.91
C LEU A 179 14.55 -9.72 -3.88
N GLN A 180 13.55 -9.03 -3.37
CA GLN A 180 12.47 -8.48 -4.19
C GLN A 180 12.32 -6.97 -4.01
N THR A 181 12.11 -6.28 -5.13
CA THR A 181 11.56 -4.92 -5.11
C THR A 181 10.03 -4.97 -5.10
N PRO A 182 9.34 -3.90 -4.68
CA PRO A 182 7.89 -3.80 -4.79
C PRO A 182 7.37 -4.07 -6.21
N ASP A 183 8.09 -3.61 -7.23
CA ASP A 183 7.72 -3.83 -8.64
C ASP A 183 7.76 -5.31 -9.02
N ILE A 184 8.84 -6.01 -8.71
CA ILE A 184 8.96 -7.46 -8.97
C ILE A 184 7.83 -8.21 -8.25
N ALA A 185 7.60 -7.90 -6.97
CA ALA A 185 6.54 -8.55 -6.19
C ALA A 185 5.15 -8.26 -6.75
N PHE A 186 4.90 -7.03 -7.24
CA PHE A 186 3.60 -6.64 -7.81
C PHE A 186 3.23 -7.51 -9.02
N TRP A 187 4.13 -7.63 -9.98
CA TRP A 187 3.89 -8.44 -11.17
C TRP A 187 3.82 -9.93 -10.85
N ALA A 188 4.68 -10.41 -9.95
CA ALA A 188 4.70 -11.81 -9.53
C ALA A 188 3.42 -12.24 -8.79
N ARG A 189 2.74 -11.31 -8.10
CA ARG A 189 1.55 -11.58 -7.27
C ARG A 189 0.23 -11.21 -7.93
N LEU A 190 0.22 -10.87 -9.22
CA LEU A 190 -1.03 -10.78 -9.98
C LEU A 190 -1.70 -12.15 -10.05
N PRO A 191 -3.05 -12.23 -10.08
CA PRO A 191 -3.76 -13.48 -10.31
C PRO A 191 -3.28 -14.20 -11.58
N GLU A 192 -3.18 -15.52 -11.55
CA GLU A 192 -2.62 -16.32 -12.67
C GLU A 192 -3.41 -16.11 -13.96
N GLU A 193 -4.75 -15.98 -13.88
CA GLU A 193 -5.59 -15.75 -15.05
C GLU A 193 -5.25 -14.40 -15.73
N ARG A 194 -4.80 -13.41 -14.96
CA ARG A 194 -4.40 -12.10 -15.48
C ARG A 194 -3.03 -12.15 -16.14
N LYS A 195 -2.10 -12.88 -15.57
CA LYS A 195 -0.79 -13.11 -16.18
C LYS A 195 -0.91 -13.83 -17.52
N LEU A 196 -1.72 -14.87 -17.58
CA LEU A 196 -1.99 -15.61 -18.81
C LEU A 196 -2.64 -14.71 -19.87
N GLY A 197 -3.65 -13.92 -19.51
CA GLY A 197 -4.30 -12.98 -20.42
C GLY A 197 -3.33 -11.94 -21.01
N MET A 198 -2.44 -11.39 -20.20
CA MET A 198 -1.40 -10.45 -20.66
C MET A 198 -0.42 -11.12 -21.65
N PHE A 199 -0.02 -12.36 -21.37
CA PHE A 199 0.85 -13.14 -22.25
C PHE A 199 0.19 -13.40 -23.61
N LEU A 200 -1.07 -13.83 -23.62
CA LEU A 200 -1.82 -14.08 -24.84
C LEU A 200 -2.00 -12.80 -25.68
N ASN A 201 -2.39 -11.68 -25.05
CA ASN A 201 -2.53 -10.39 -25.73
C ASN A 201 -1.22 -9.92 -26.38
N ARG A 202 -0.09 -10.15 -25.68
CA ARG A 202 1.23 -9.82 -26.22
C ARG A 202 1.56 -10.67 -27.44
N MET A 203 1.32 -11.98 -27.40
CA MET A 203 1.53 -12.87 -28.54
C MET A 203 0.67 -12.48 -29.74
N GLU A 204 -0.61 -12.13 -29.52
CA GLU A 204 -1.51 -11.68 -30.59
C GLU A 204 -1.01 -10.37 -31.23
N THR A 205 -0.50 -9.44 -30.41
CA THR A 205 0.07 -8.19 -30.90
C THR A 205 1.32 -8.44 -31.75
N GLU A 206 2.24 -9.28 -31.28
CA GLU A 206 3.46 -9.64 -32.02
C GLU A 206 3.13 -10.35 -33.35
N LEU A 207 2.16 -11.26 -33.37
CA LEU A 207 1.71 -11.94 -34.61
C LEU A 207 1.02 -11.01 -35.62
N ASN A 208 0.38 -9.93 -35.13
CA ASN A 208 -0.29 -8.95 -36.02
C ASN A 208 0.66 -7.88 -36.57
N VAL A 209 1.84 -7.70 -35.98
CA VAL A 209 2.88 -6.79 -36.50
C VAL A 209 3.68 -7.43 -37.64
N GLU A 210 3.69 -8.75 -37.75
CA GLU A 210 4.37 -9.51 -38.83
C GLU A 210 3.53 -9.68 -40.10
N LYS A 211 2.30 -9.12 -40.15
CA LYS A 211 1.44 -9.10 -41.33
C LYS A 211 1.41 -7.70 -41.97
#